data_ac3321e676e17a0efde768f7f2c7fbe6
#
_entry.id   ac3321e676e17a0efde768f7f2c7fbe6
#
_cell.length_a   1.000
_cell.length_b   1.000
_cell.length_c   1.000
_cell.angle_alpha   90.00
_cell.angle_beta   90.00
_cell.angle_gamma   90.00
#
_symmetry.space_group_name_H-M   'P 1'
#
loop_
_entity.id
_entity.type
_entity.pdbx_description
1 polymer ?
#
loop_
_entity_poly.entity_id
_entity_poly.type
_entity_poly.pdbx_seq_one_letter_code
_entity_poly.pdbx_strand_id
1 'polypeptide(L)'
;MFSSPISFRTADPHLIYKCNDLTRINPSKSIYIGDHVWIGENVTILKGTKVGSGSIIGACSVLSGKKVPSNTSFAGNPAKMIGKNILFIKPSVHKYTGEDTQNSLNCSQKDGKKFTYENKRKEVFATSEIDEAMKKFLSIDERLDYIRTNLSENSNKNRFFVPLPKEQKKNLVYYIRKFLRRIIGI
;
A
#
# COMPACT_ATOMS: atom_id res chain seq x y z
N MET A 1 4.63 5.09 10.36
CA MET A 1 4.10 6.26 11.12
C MET A 1 2.62 6.37 10.83
N PHE A 2 1.80 6.42 11.86
CA PHE A 2 0.33 6.51 11.72
C PHE A 2 -0.13 7.79 12.39
N SER A 3 -0.82 8.65 11.64
CA SER A 3 -1.55 9.79 12.18
C SER A 3 -2.92 9.31 12.67
N SER A 4 -3.56 10.02 13.59
CA SER A 4 -4.84 9.59 14.17
C SER A 4 -5.96 10.59 13.79
N PRO A 5 -7.19 10.09 13.55
CA PRO A 5 -7.65 8.70 13.53
C PRO A 5 -7.39 7.98 12.19
N ILE A 6 -7.27 6.63 12.23
CA ILE A 6 -7.20 5.78 11.03
C ILE A 6 -8.18 4.61 11.19
N SER A 7 -8.90 4.27 10.13
CA SER A 7 -9.83 3.15 10.11
C SER A 7 -9.29 1.97 9.28
N PHE A 8 -9.23 0.78 9.88
CA PHE A 8 -8.93 -0.48 9.18
C PHE A 8 -10.17 -1.38 9.20
N ARG A 9 -10.63 -1.83 8.02
CA ARG A 9 -11.80 -2.71 7.91
C ARG A 9 -11.48 -3.91 7.03
N THR A 10 -11.37 -5.08 7.64
CA THR A 10 -11.08 -6.36 6.97
C THR A 10 -12.33 -7.07 6.45
N ALA A 11 -13.52 -6.62 6.85
CA ALA A 11 -14.81 -7.18 6.46
C ALA A 11 -15.87 -6.09 6.29
N ASP A 12 -16.93 -6.41 5.56
CA ASP A 12 -18.17 -5.64 5.54
C ASP A 12 -19.15 -6.18 6.59
N PRO A 13 -20.02 -5.33 7.19
CA PRO A 13 -20.94 -5.78 8.23
C PRO A 13 -22.09 -6.64 7.71
N HIS A 14 -22.43 -6.54 6.43
CA HIS A 14 -23.56 -7.25 5.83
C HIS A 14 -23.10 -8.17 4.70
N LEU A 15 -23.89 -9.24 4.44
CA LEU A 15 -23.66 -10.17 3.35
C LEU A 15 -24.14 -9.55 2.02
N ILE A 16 -23.32 -9.64 0.98
CA ILE A 16 -23.63 -9.15 -0.36
C ILE A 16 -23.55 -10.32 -1.35
N TYR A 17 -24.62 -10.53 -2.10
CA TYR A 17 -24.74 -11.60 -3.09
C TYR A 17 -24.99 -11.01 -4.48
N LYS A 18 -24.58 -11.73 -5.50
CA LYS A 18 -25.01 -11.43 -6.88
C LYS A 18 -26.46 -11.80 -7.05
N CYS A 19 -27.22 -11.01 -7.80
CA CYS A 19 -28.65 -11.28 -8.03
C CYS A 19 -28.90 -12.45 -8.98
N ASN A 20 -27.95 -12.76 -9.89
CA ASN A 20 -28.12 -13.77 -10.93
C ASN A 20 -27.85 -15.20 -10.46
N ASP A 21 -26.88 -15.42 -9.58
CA ASP A 21 -26.42 -16.74 -9.15
C ASP A 21 -26.37 -16.91 -7.64
N LEU A 22 -26.77 -15.88 -6.88
CA LEU A 22 -26.79 -15.81 -5.42
C LEU A 22 -25.44 -16.12 -4.76
N THR A 23 -24.34 -15.99 -5.50
CA THR A 23 -22.99 -16.18 -4.95
C THR A 23 -22.57 -14.97 -4.09
N ARG A 24 -21.99 -15.24 -2.93
CA ARG A 24 -21.47 -14.18 -2.05
C ARG A 24 -20.24 -13.54 -2.66
N ILE A 25 -20.21 -12.20 -2.75
CA ILE A 25 -19.14 -11.43 -3.39
C ILE A 25 -18.24 -10.65 -2.44
N ASN A 26 -18.59 -10.60 -1.15
CA ASN A 26 -17.87 -9.79 -0.17
C ASN A 26 -17.23 -10.56 1.00
N PRO A 27 -16.50 -11.65 0.78
CA PRO A 27 -15.75 -12.29 1.86
C PRO A 27 -14.73 -11.31 2.47
N SER A 28 -14.38 -11.53 3.74
CA SER A 28 -13.30 -10.80 4.42
C SER A 28 -11.97 -11.03 3.71
N LYS A 29 -11.06 -10.04 3.80
CA LYS A 29 -9.70 -10.13 3.26
C LYS A 29 -8.73 -9.41 4.18
N SER A 30 -7.53 -9.95 4.32
CA SER A 30 -6.44 -9.33 5.08
C SER A 30 -6.03 -8.00 4.50
N ILE A 31 -5.50 -7.13 5.38
CA ILE A 31 -4.83 -5.88 5.03
C ILE A 31 -3.35 -6.06 5.39
N TYR A 32 -2.46 -5.69 4.49
CA TYR A 32 -1.01 -5.75 4.69
C TYR A 32 -0.41 -4.36 4.58
N ILE A 33 0.35 -3.96 5.60
CA ILE A 33 1.08 -2.69 5.66
C ILE A 33 2.56 -3.01 5.84
N GLY A 34 3.36 -2.55 4.91
CA GLY A 34 4.81 -2.74 4.92
C GLY A 34 5.55 -1.90 5.96
N ASP A 35 6.87 -2.00 5.92
CA ASP A 35 7.74 -1.24 6.81
C ASP A 35 7.85 0.23 6.37
N HIS A 36 8.06 1.13 7.33
CA HIS A 36 8.27 2.55 7.07
C HIS A 36 7.19 3.16 6.16
N VAL A 37 5.91 2.89 6.47
CA VAL A 37 4.76 3.50 5.80
C VAL A 37 4.28 4.69 6.61
N TRP A 38 3.97 5.80 5.93
CA TRP A 38 3.28 6.93 6.54
C TRP A 38 1.82 6.94 6.10
N ILE A 39 0.92 6.82 7.08
CA ILE A 39 -0.53 6.92 6.88
C ILE A 39 -0.99 8.24 7.52
N GLY A 40 -1.54 9.10 6.69
CA GLY A 40 -2.09 10.39 7.10
C GLY A 40 -3.36 10.26 7.93
N GLU A 41 -3.79 11.37 8.47
CA GLU A 41 -4.98 11.48 9.31
C GLU A 41 -6.27 11.17 8.53
N ASN A 42 -7.26 10.59 9.21
CA ASN A 42 -8.58 10.24 8.65
C ASN A 42 -8.54 9.28 7.43
N VAL A 43 -7.47 8.49 7.29
CA VAL A 43 -7.38 7.49 6.23
C VAL A 43 -8.25 6.29 6.57
N THR A 44 -8.98 5.79 5.56
CA THR A 44 -9.73 4.52 5.63
C THR A 44 -9.09 3.48 4.73
N ILE A 45 -8.69 2.35 5.32
CA ILE A 45 -8.10 1.21 4.61
C ILE A 45 -9.05 0.03 4.69
N LEU A 46 -9.56 -0.39 3.53
CA LEU A 46 -10.51 -1.48 3.40
C LEU A 46 -9.83 -2.78 3.01
N LYS A 47 -10.56 -3.87 3.18
CA LYS A 47 -10.14 -5.25 2.95
C LYS A 47 -9.42 -5.46 1.61
N GLY A 48 -8.41 -6.33 1.64
CA GLY A 48 -7.60 -6.70 0.47
C GLY A 48 -6.55 -5.66 0.05
N THR A 49 -6.40 -4.57 0.81
CA THR A 49 -5.38 -3.56 0.54
C THR A 49 -4.01 -4.06 0.96
N LYS A 50 -3.00 -3.81 0.12
CA LYS A 50 -1.60 -4.12 0.35
C LYS A 50 -0.78 -2.86 0.14
N VAL A 51 -0.11 -2.37 1.18
CA VAL A 51 0.73 -1.16 1.12
C VAL A 51 2.19 -1.56 1.24
N GLY A 52 2.95 -1.31 0.18
CA GLY A 52 4.39 -1.61 0.14
C GLY A 52 5.20 -0.69 1.05
N SER A 53 6.36 -1.19 1.48
CA SER A 53 7.28 -0.45 2.35
C SER A 53 7.72 0.89 1.73
N GLY A 54 7.90 1.90 2.56
CA GLY A 54 8.32 3.25 2.16
C GLY A 54 7.22 4.11 1.54
N SER A 55 5.96 3.65 1.53
CA SER A 55 4.84 4.39 0.91
C SER A 55 4.24 5.44 1.83
N ILE A 56 3.59 6.42 1.23
CA ILE A 56 2.86 7.49 1.91
C ILE A 56 1.41 7.46 1.48
N ILE A 57 0.49 7.51 2.44
CA ILE A 57 -0.95 7.66 2.20
C ILE A 57 -1.38 9.02 2.72
N GLY A 58 -1.81 9.89 1.82
CA GLY A 58 -2.27 11.24 2.16
C GLY A 58 -3.52 11.22 3.02
N ALA A 59 -3.72 12.27 3.82
CA ALA A 59 -4.85 12.42 4.72
C ALA A 59 -6.19 12.29 3.97
N CYS A 60 -7.26 11.86 4.68
CA CYS A 60 -8.62 11.71 4.16
C CYS A 60 -8.75 10.76 2.95
N SER A 61 -7.79 9.86 2.76
CA SER A 61 -7.79 8.93 1.63
C SER A 61 -8.54 7.65 1.93
N VAL A 62 -9.16 7.05 0.89
CA VAL A 62 -9.84 5.75 0.97
C VAL A 62 -9.17 4.75 0.04
N LEU A 63 -8.61 3.67 0.61
CA LEU A 63 -8.02 2.56 -0.12
C LEU A 63 -8.93 1.33 -0.04
N SER A 64 -9.42 0.85 -1.19
CA SER A 64 -10.25 -0.35 -1.28
C SER A 64 -9.59 -1.38 -2.20
N GLY A 65 -9.08 -2.49 -1.64
CA GLY A 65 -8.43 -3.56 -2.38
C GLY A 65 -7.21 -3.11 -3.21
N LYS A 66 -6.57 -1.99 -2.85
CA LYS A 66 -5.46 -1.42 -3.61
C LYS A 66 -4.14 -2.13 -3.31
N LYS A 67 -3.33 -2.26 -4.36
CA LYS A 67 -1.89 -2.54 -4.23
C LYS A 67 -1.16 -1.22 -4.36
N VAL A 68 -0.61 -0.71 -3.27
CA VAL A 68 0.19 0.51 -3.21
C VAL A 68 1.66 0.09 -3.34
N PRO A 69 2.33 0.44 -4.44
CA PRO A 69 3.73 0.07 -4.64
C PRO A 69 4.65 0.73 -3.62
N SER A 70 5.77 0.10 -3.34
CA SER A 70 6.81 0.64 -2.45
C SER A 70 7.34 1.98 -2.97
N ASN A 71 7.70 2.87 -2.06
CA ASN A 71 8.22 4.22 -2.37
C ASN A 71 7.32 5.04 -3.31
N THR A 72 6.00 4.96 -3.08
CA THR A 72 5.00 5.78 -3.78
C THR A 72 4.10 6.54 -2.81
N SER A 73 3.46 7.59 -3.29
CA SER A 73 2.38 8.27 -2.56
C SER A 73 1.03 8.08 -3.23
N PHE A 74 0.02 7.87 -2.39
CA PHE A 74 -1.38 7.73 -2.80
C PHE A 74 -2.24 8.72 -2.02
N ALA A 75 -3.22 9.34 -2.69
CA ALA A 75 -4.18 10.22 -2.01
C ALA A 75 -5.53 10.23 -2.71
N GLY A 76 -6.55 10.69 -1.99
CA GLY A 76 -7.91 10.92 -2.48
C GLY A 76 -8.90 9.80 -2.17
N ASN A 77 -10.14 9.98 -2.62
CA ASN A 77 -11.24 9.01 -2.49
C ASN A 77 -11.93 8.81 -3.85
N PRO A 78 -11.76 7.66 -4.54
CA PRO A 78 -10.83 6.57 -4.20
C PRO A 78 -9.36 7.00 -4.37
N ALA A 79 -8.47 6.49 -3.50
CA ALA A 79 -7.05 6.84 -3.54
C ALA A 79 -6.40 6.44 -4.87
N LYS A 80 -5.59 7.36 -5.41
CA LYS A 80 -4.80 7.17 -6.64
C LYS A 80 -3.35 7.51 -6.37
N MET A 81 -2.44 6.95 -7.15
CA MET A 81 -1.02 7.27 -7.08
C MET A 81 -0.79 8.72 -7.54
N ILE A 82 -0.13 9.51 -6.70
CA ILE A 82 0.21 10.92 -6.95
C ILE A 82 1.72 11.16 -7.03
N GLY A 83 2.55 10.21 -6.56
CA GLY A 83 4.01 10.30 -6.64
C GLY A 83 4.66 8.92 -6.73
N LYS A 84 5.81 8.87 -7.43
CA LYS A 84 6.65 7.68 -7.58
C LYS A 84 8.07 8.00 -7.12
N ASN A 85 8.83 6.96 -6.72
CA ASN A 85 10.23 7.09 -6.31
C ASN A 85 10.44 8.14 -5.21
N ILE A 86 9.58 8.12 -4.21
CA ILE A 86 9.63 9.03 -3.08
C ILE A 86 10.02 8.28 -1.81
N LEU A 87 10.54 9.00 -0.86
CA LEU A 87 10.73 8.53 0.51
C LEU A 87 10.37 9.65 1.48
N PHE A 88 10.16 9.32 2.74
CA PHE A 88 10.03 10.29 3.81
C PHE A 88 10.99 9.97 4.95
N ILE A 89 11.29 10.98 5.75
CA ILE A 89 12.03 10.84 7.00
C ILE A 89 11.18 11.37 8.15
N LYS A 90 11.45 10.91 9.38
CA LYS A 90 10.60 11.21 10.55
C LYS A 90 10.64 12.64 11.10
N PRO A 91 11.70 13.44 10.94
CA PRO A 91 11.71 14.78 11.52
C PRO A 91 10.47 15.59 11.14
N SER A 92 9.90 16.28 12.15
CA SER A 92 8.74 17.14 11.95
C SER A 92 9.20 18.55 11.61
N VAL A 93 8.60 19.14 10.58
CA VAL A 93 8.94 20.50 10.10
C VAL A 93 8.21 21.61 10.88
N HIS A 94 7.36 21.28 11.86
CA HIS A 94 6.52 22.28 12.56
C HIS A 94 7.30 23.38 13.29
N LYS A 95 8.57 23.12 13.63
CA LYS A 95 9.43 24.11 14.33
C LYS A 95 10.64 24.51 13.49
N TYR A 96 10.63 24.24 12.18
CA TYR A 96 11.74 24.59 11.32
C TYR A 96 11.86 26.11 11.18
N THR A 97 13.09 26.60 11.33
CA THR A 97 13.51 27.96 10.96
C THR A 97 13.73 28.03 9.44
N GLY A 98 14.03 29.23 8.94
CA GLY A 98 14.47 29.38 7.54
C GLY A 98 15.75 28.62 7.24
N GLU A 99 16.69 28.59 8.18
CA GLU A 99 17.95 27.84 8.09
C GLU A 99 17.71 26.32 8.06
N ASP A 100 16.88 25.80 8.96
CA ASP A 100 16.49 24.38 8.98
C ASP A 100 15.85 23.97 7.64
N THR A 101 15.01 24.86 7.08
CA THR A 101 14.37 24.62 5.78
C THR A 101 15.43 24.53 4.67
N GLN A 102 16.39 25.43 4.62
CA GLN A 102 17.47 25.39 3.63
C GLN A 102 18.35 24.14 3.79
N ASN A 103 18.69 23.77 5.02
CA ASN A 103 19.50 22.57 5.32
C ASN A 103 18.76 21.27 4.97
N SER A 104 17.43 21.29 4.89
CA SER A 104 16.59 20.12 4.61
C SER A 104 16.24 19.93 3.12
N LEU A 105 16.71 20.82 2.21
CA LEU A 105 16.42 20.71 0.78
C LEU A 105 16.92 19.42 0.12
N ASN A 106 17.95 18.80 0.70
CA ASN A 106 18.50 17.54 0.22
C ASN A 106 18.53 16.49 1.34
N CYS A 107 18.04 15.30 1.03
CA CYS A 107 18.14 14.17 1.93
C CYS A 107 19.55 13.61 1.96
N SER A 108 20.01 13.14 3.14
CA SER A 108 21.31 12.47 3.25
C SER A 108 21.34 11.19 2.40
N GLN A 109 22.51 10.85 1.83
CA GLN A 109 22.68 9.58 1.11
C GLN A 109 22.41 8.36 1.99
N LYS A 110 22.73 8.45 3.29
CA LYS A 110 22.47 7.40 4.28
C LYS A 110 20.97 7.13 4.42
N ASP A 111 20.16 8.19 4.58
CA ASP A 111 18.70 8.06 4.70
C ASP A 111 18.08 7.67 3.36
N GLY A 112 18.57 8.19 2.26
CA GLY A 112 18.16 7.77 0.91
C GLY A 112 18.30 6.27 0.73
N LYS A 113 19.48 5.69 1.00
CA LYS A 113 19.73 4.24 0.95
C LYS A 113 18.88 3.46 1.97
N LYS A 114 18.68 4.02 3.17
CA LYS A 114 17.92 3.37 4.25
C LYS A 114 16.45 3.21 3.89
N PHE A 115 15.81 4.20 3.28
CA PHE A 115 14.38 4.26 3.05
C PHE A 115 13.94 4.04 1.59
N THR A 116 14.87 3.71 0.70
CA THR A 116 14.56 3.19 -0.64
C THR A 116 14.45 1.67 -0.60
N TYR A 117 13.31 1.14 -1.03
CA TYR A 117 12.99 -0.29 -1.07
C TYR A 117 13.09 -0.80 -2.51
N GLU A 118 13.68 -1.97 -2.71
CA GLU A 118 14.01 -2.54 -4.01
C GLU A 118 13.41 -3.94 -4.19
N ASN A 119 13.23 -4.36 -5.44
CA ASN A 119 12.78 -5.71 -5.76
C ASN A 119 13.98 -6.68 -5.74
N LYS A 120 14.25 -7.27 -4.59
CA LYS A 120 15.20 -8.37 -4.46
C LYS A 120 14.41 -9.66 -4.28
N ARG A 121 14.32 -10.47 -5.33
CA ARG A 121 13.43 -11.66 -5.43
C ARG A 121 13.50 -12.64 -4.25
N LYS A 122 14.62 -12.77 -3.57
CA LYS A 122 14.82 -13.71 -2.43
C LYS A 122 14.26 -13.18 -1.10
N GLU A 123 13.76 -11.98 -1.07
CA GLU A 123 13.55 -11.23 0.16
C GLU A 123 12.10 -10.71 0.32
N VAL A 124 11.19 -11.04 -0.60
CA VAL A 124 9.81 -10.54 -0.59
C VAL A 124 8.89 -11.60 0.00
N PHE A 125 8.15 -11.25 1.03
CA PHE A 125 7.08 -12.10 1.55
C PHE A 125 5.92 -12.19 0.55
N ALA A 126 5.60 -13.40 0.17
CA ALA A 126 4.36 -13.68 -0.54
C ALA A 126 3.19 -13.59 0.45
N THR A 127 2.41 -12.50 0.38
CA THR A 127 1.26 -12.31 1.29
C THR A 127 0.21 -13.43 1.18
N SER A 128 0.17 -14.15 0.05
CA SER A 128 -0.64 -15.36 -0.11
C SER A 128 -0.19 -16.51 0.81
N GLU A 129 1.11 -16.68 1.00
CA GLU A 129 1.65 -17.71 1.91
C GLU A 129 1.29 -17.41 3.37
N ILE A 130 1.30 -16.14 3.75
CA ILE A 130 0.84 -15.70 5.07
C ILE A 130 -0.66 -16.00 5.22
N ASP A 131 -1.49 -15.65 4.24
CA ASP A 131 -2.93 -15.92 4.27
C ASP A 131 -3.22 -17.43 4.41
N GLU A 132 -2.50 -18.28 3.67
CA GLU A 132 -2.65 -19.75 3.76
C GLU A 132 -2.14 -20.31 5.09
N ALA A 133 -1.05 -19.81 5.62
CA ALA A 133 -0.57 -20.19 6.95
C ALA A 133 -1.60 -19.80 8.03
N MET A 134 -2.11 -18.57 7.99
CA MET A 134 -3.12 -18.10 8.96
C MET A 134 -4.41 -18.92 9.00
N LYS A 135 -4.81 -19.52 7.86
CA LYS A 135 -6.00 -20.40 7.80
C LYS A 135 -5.81 -21.73 8.53
N LYS A 136 -4.57 -22.19 8.68
CA LYS A 136 -4.25 -23.48 9.32
C LYS A 136 -4.32 -23.41 10.85
N PHE A 137 -4.15 -22.24 11.43
CA PHE A 137 -4.12 -22.06 12.88
C PHE A 137 -5.53 -21.88 13.43
N LEU A 138 -5.80 -22.61 14.52
CA LEU A 138 -7.11 -22.61 15.20
C LEU A 138 -7.22 -21.51 16.25
N SER A 139 -6.10 -21.14 16.89
CA SER A 139 -6.07 -20.14 17.95
C SER A 139 -5.43 -18.81 17.51
N ILE A 140 -5.72 -17.74 18.26
CA ILE A 140 -5.07 -16.42 18.08
C ILE A 140 -3.60 -16.51 18.47
N ASP A 141 -3.26 -17.27 19.49
CA ASP A 141 -1.89 -17.39 19.98
C ASP A 141 -0.97 -18.04 18.95
N GLU A 142 -1.39 -19.13 18.31
CA GLU A 142 -0.66 -19.75 17.20
C GLU A 142 -0.43 -18.78 16.05
N ARG A 143 -1.42 -17.94 15.72
CA ARG A 143 -1.29 -16.90 14.68
C ARG A 143 -0.29 -15.83 15.08
N LEU A 144 -0.31 -15.38 16.32
CA LEU A 144 0.63 -14.39 16.86
C LEU A 144 2.05 -14.95 16.88
N ASP A 145 2.25 -16.18 17.29
CA ASP A 145 3.55 -16.82 17.33
C ASP A 145 4.11 -17.01 15.93
N TYR A 146 3.29 -17.42 14.96
CA TYR A 146 3.70 -17.49 13.57
C TYR A 146 4.17 -16.10 13.05
N ILE A 147 3.41 -15.04 13.34
CA ILE A 147 3.77 -13.68 12.92
C ILE A 147 5.07 -13.24 13.60
N ARG A 148 5.22 -13.47 14.89
CA ARG A 148 6.43 -13.11 15.64
C ARG A 148 7.66 -13.83 15.08
N THR A 149 7.58 -15.13 14.92
CA THR A 149 8.70 -15.96 14.48
C THR A 149 9.10 -15.66 13.02
N ASN A 150 8.13 -15.48 12.13
CA ASN A 150 8.42 -15.37 10.70
C ASN A 150 8.54 -13.94 10.19
N LEU A 151 7.93 -12.96 10.88
CA LEU A 151 7.89 -11.58 10.39
C LEU A 151 8.70 -10.60 11.23
N SER A 152 8.81 -10.78 12.56
CA SER A 152 9.50 -9.84 13.43
C SER A 152 11.03 -9.97 13.35
N GLU A 153 11.54 -11.18 13.25
CA GLU A 153 12.97 -11.47 13.26
C GLU A 153 13.65 -11.28 11.90
N ASN A 154 12.87 -11.02 10.86
CA ASN A 154 13.41 -10.85 9.54
C ASN A 154 14.06 -9.47 9.39
N SER A 155 15.39 -9.44 9.38
CA SER A 155 16.21 -8.24 9.14
C SER A 155 16.12 -7.71 7.70
N ASN A 156 15.40 -8.43 6.84
CA ASN A 156 15.30 -8.09 5.43
C ASN A 156 14.46 -6.83 5.20
N LYS A 157 15.14 -5.78 4.80
CA LYS A 157 14.56 -4.48 4.49
C LYS A 157 13.45 -4.53 3.43
N ASN A 158 13.58 -5.41 2.43
CA ASN A 158 12.67 -5.44 1.27
C ASN A 158 11.55 -6.47 1.39
N ARG A 159 11.37 -7.09 2.54
CA ARG A 159 10.39 -8.17 2.79
C ARG A 159 8.96 -7.86 2.35
N PHE A 160 8.51 -6.61 2.47
CA PHE A 160 7.17 -6.18 2.06
C PHE A 160 7.21 -5.27 0.82
N PHE A 161 8.10 -5.55 -0.10
CA PHE A 161 8.19 -4.83 -1.36
C PHE A 161 6.95 -5.12 -2.25
N VAL A 162 6.32 -4.06 -2.73
CA VAL A 162 5.26 -4.13 -3.74
C VAL A 162 5.75 -3.42 -5.01
N PRO A 163 5.85 -4.13 -6.15
CA PRO A 163 6.34 -3.54 -7.39
C PRO A 163 5.36 -2.52 -7.98
N LEU A 164 5.91 -1.57 -8.73
CA LEU A 164 5.09 -0.74 -9.62
C LEU A 164 4.35 -1.64 -10.63
N PRO A 165 3.10 -1.31 -10.98
CA PRO A 165 2.42 -1.98 -12.08
C PRO A 165 3.28 -1.91 -13.34
N LYS A 166 3.40 -3.02 -14.06
CA LYS A 166 4.02 -2.99 -15.40
C LYS A 166 3.25 -1.99 -16.24
N GLU A 167 3.93 -1.04 -16.86
CA GLU A 167 3.31 -0.16 -17.82
C GLU A 167 2.73 -1.03 -18.94
N GLN A 168 1.40 -1.06 -19.04
CA GLN A 168 0.79 -1.66 -20.22
C GLN A 168 1.21 -0.79 -21.42
N LYS A 169 2.04 -1.32 -22.29
CA LYS A 169 2.29 -0.68 -23.59
C LYS A 169 0.92 -0.56 -24.28
N LYS A 170 0.32 0.62 -24.18
CA LYS A 170 -0.91 0.93 -24.91
C LYS A 170 -0.52 0.92 -26.37
N ASN A 171 -0.92 -0.13 -27.11
CA ASN A 171 -0.64 -0.24 -28.52
C ASN A 171 -1.40 0.84 -29.31
N LEU A 172 -0.98 1.10 -30.55
CA LEU A 172 -1.59 2.09 -31.44
C LEU A 172 -3.12 1.93 -31.52
N VAL A 173 -3.62 0.71 -31.51
CA VAL A 173 -5.06 0.36 -31.53
C VAL A 173 -5.82 0.97 -30.34
N TYR A 174 -5.22 1.01 -29.13
CA TYR A 174 -5.83 1.66 -27.97
C TYR A 174 -6.01 3.16 -28.19
N TYR A 175 -5.00 3.83 -28.75
CA TYR A 175 -5.07 5.27 -29.03
C TYR A 175 -6.05 5.58 -30.15
N ILE A 176 -6.08 4.76 -31.20
CA ILE A 176 -7.05 4.88 -32.30
C ILE A 176 -8.49 4.72 -31.77
N ARG A 177 -8.77 3.67 -30.96
CA ARG A 177 -10.09 3.48 -30.34
C ARG A 177 -10.49 4.64 -29.43
N LYS A 178 -9.57 5.17 -28.65
CA LYS A 178 -9.83 6.34 -27.78
C LYS A 178 -10.10 7.60 -28.59
N PHE A 179 -9.41 7.79 -29.70
CA PHE A 179 -9.62 8.90 -30.62
C PHE A 179 -10.97 8.80 -31.33
N LEU A 180 -11.29 7.62 -31.87
CA LEU A 180 -12.59 7.37 -32.52
C LEU A 180 -13.76 7.57 -31.56
N ARG A 181 -13.68 7.08 -30.31
CA ARG A 181 -14.72 7.34 -29.29
C ARG A 181 -14.95 8.83 -29.03
N ARG A 182 -13.88 9.63 -29.12
CA ARG A 182 -13.96 11.07 -28.88
C ARG A 182 -14.58 11.85 -30.04
N ILE A 183 -14.48 11.33 -31.28
CA ILE A 183 -15.00 11.97 -32.48
C ILE A 183 -16.39 11.47 -32.86
N ILE A 184 -16.64 10.17 -32.69
CA ILE A 184 -17.86 9.51 -33.21
C ILE A 184 -18.89 9.28 -32.10
N GLY A 185 -18.54 9.53 -30.83
CA GLY A 185 -19.48 9.43 -29.71
C GLY A 185 -19.96 8.00 -29.38
N ILE A 186 -19.21 6.97 -29.81
CA ILE A 186 -19.49 5.53 -29.58
C ILE A 186 -18.56 4.99 -28.51
#